data_c42ef8aa8db115bad3f44880accc30bd
#
_entry.id   c42ef8aa8db115bad3f44880accc30bd
#
_cell.length_a   1.000
_cell.length_b   1.000
_cell.length_c   1.000
_cell.angle_alpha   90.00
_cell.angle_beta   90.00
_cell.angle_gamma   90.00
#
_symmetry.space_group_name_H-M   'P 1'
#
loop_
_entity.id
_entity.type
_entity.pdbx_description
1 polymer ?
#
loop_
_entity_poly.entity_id
_entity_poly.type
_entity_poly.pdbx_seq_one_letter_code
_entity_poly.pdbx_strand_id
1 'polypeptide(L)'
;MKATFGSGGGTHKQVVNGDPFDVPIVQPPYQDVIDSGNVVKSSEKPLATVAVGVAVKQGAPKPDISSPEAVKKMFASAKSISYPDPKGGAAAGVTVDEMFKKLGIADQVESKLKRAQGGAGAMKMVASGEAEIGMTFLSEMEEPGIDVVGPLPKSAATPTSLVAFVSAHAKNTDGAKALLNYLSSPEAAAAYKSQHMMPGR
;
A
#
# COMPACT_ATOMS: atom_id res chain seq x y z
N MET A 1 -23.02 7.61 5.89
CA MET A 1 -21.55 7.68 5.75
C MET A 1 -21.21 7.92 4.29
N LYS A 2 -20.25 8.81 4.00
CA LYS A 2 -19.69 9.02 2.66
C LYS A 2 -18.21 8.65 2.73
N ALA A 3 -17.76 7.72 1.91
CA ALA A 3 -16.36 7.38 1.78
C ALA A 3 -15.74 8.08 0.56
N THR A 4 -14.52 8.58 0.70
CA THR A 4 -13.73 9.15 -0.39
C THR A 4 -12.42 8.37 -0.45
N PHE A 5 -12.03 7.95 -1.65
CA PHE A 5 -10.82 7.17 -1.88
C PHE A 5 -9.83 7.99 -2.69
N GLY A 6 -8.54 7.82 -2.38
CA GLY A 6 -7.45 8.49 -3.08
C GLY A 6 -6.13 7.74 -2.89
N SER A 7 -5.07 8.19 -3.57
CA SER A 7 -3.73 7.69 -3.28
C SER A 7 -3.31 8.06 -1.85
N GLY A 8 -2.45 7.25 -1.24
CA GLY A 8 -1.96 7.53 0.12
C GLY A 8 -1.39 8.94 0.26
N GLY A 9 -0.54 9.37 -0.66
CA GLY A 9 0.01 10.73 -0.64
C GLY A 9 -1.01 11.83 -0.96
N GLY A 10 -2.03 11.53 -1.77
CA GLY A 10 -3.12 12.47 -2.03
C GLY A 10 -3.98 12.71 -0.79
N THR A 11 -4.42 11.64 -0.14
CA THR A 11 -5.17 11.72 1.13
C THR A 11 -4.36 12.42 2.22
N HIS A 12 -3.07 12.08 2.34
CA HIS A 12 -2.15 12.71 3.27
C HIS A 12 -2.13 14.24 3.11
N LYS A 13 -1.90 14.73 1.89
CA LYS A 13 -1.92 16.17 1.58
C LYS A 13 -3.24 16.84 1.93
N GLN A 14 -4.36 16.19 1.62
CA GLN A 14 -5.68 16.71 1.94
C GLN A 14 -5.87 16.87 3.45
N VAL A 15 -5.43 15.89 4.25
CA VAL A 15 -5.51 15.98 5.72
C VAL A 15 -4.63 17.10 6.26
N VAL A 16 -3.38 17.21 5.78
CA VAL A 16 -2.46 18.30 6.19
C VAL A 16 -3.03 19.68 5.82
N ASN A 17 -3.73 19.78 4.69
CA ASN A 17 -4.37 21.04 4.26
C ASN A 17 -5.67 21.35 5.01
N GLY A 18 -6.18 20.47 5.86
CA GLY A 18 -7.41 20.66 6.62
C GLY A 18 -8.69 20.42 5.81
N ASP A 19 -8.63 19.60 4.77
CA ASP A 19 -9.83 19.20 4.02
C ASP A 19 -10.86 18.52 4.96
N PRO A 20 -12.17 18.69 4.72
CA PRO A 20 -13.21 18.33 5.66
C PRO A 20 -13.50 16.82 5.70
N PHE A 21 -12.67 16.08 6.39
CA PHE A 21 -12.89 14.67 6.74
C PHE A 21 -13.32 14.52 8.19
N ASP A 22 -14.13 13.51 8.51
CA ASP A 22 -14.46 13.14 9.88
C ASP A 22 -13.45 12.11 10.44
N VAL A 23 -13.09 11.11 9.63
CA VAL A 23 -12.13 10.04 9.97
C VAL A 23 -11.14 9.86 8.83
N PRO A 24 -10.03 10.58 8.80
CA PRO A 24 -8.96 10.34 7.84
C PRO A 24 -8.17 9.08 8.18
N ILE A 25 -7.79 8.34 7.12
CA ILE A 25 -6.91 7.16 7.20
C ILE A 25 -5.67 7.48 6.39
N VAL A 26 -4.51 7.41 7.02
CA VAL A 26 -3.21 7.76 6.44
C VAL A 26 -2.21 6.62 6.61
N GLN A 27 -1.08 6.76 5.95
CA GLN A 27 0.03 5.81 5.97
C GLN A 27 1.30 6.53 6.44
N PRO A 28 2.25 5.84 7.09
CA PRO A 28 3.54 6.42 7.46
C PRO A 28 4.34 6.92 6.23
N PRO A 29 5.17 7.96 6.41
CA PRO A 29 5.29 8.81 7.60
C PRO A 29 4.10 9.79 7.70
N TYR A 30 3.58 10.05 8.89
CA TYR A 30 2.43 10.95 9.11
C TYR A 30 2.66 11.94 10.27
N GLN A 31 3.91 12.24 10.63
CA GLN A 31 4.20 13.20 11.68
C GLN A 31 3.67 14.60 11.33
N ASP A 32 3.78 15.01 10.09
CA ASP A 32 3.25 16.28 9.59
C ASP A 32 1.71 16.36 9.62
N VAL A 33 1.02 15.23 9.50
CA VAL A 33 -0.44 15.15 9.74
C VAL A 33 -0.76 15.50 11.19
N ILE A 34 0.01 14.97 12.15
CA ILE A 34 -0.15 15.29 13.56
C ILE A 34 0.21 16.76 13.82
N ASP A 35 1.32 17.23 13.27
CA ASP A 35 1.85 18.58 13.49
C ASP A 35 0.95 19.67 12.84
N SER A 36 0.17 19.31 11.82
CA SER A 36 -0.80 20.20 11.18
C SER A 36 -1.92 20.66 12.13
N GLY A 37 -2.17 19.92 13.22
CA GLY A 37 -3.28 20.17 14.14
C GLY A 37 -4.67 19.80 13.58
N ASN A 38 -4.76 19.26 12.38
CA ASN A 38 -6.03 18.91 11.73
C ASN A 38 -6.58 17.54 12.18
N VAL A 39 -5.84 16.81 13.02
CA VAL A 39 -6.27 15.55 13.62
C VAL A 39 -6.12 15.58 15.15
N VAL A 40 -6.99 14.86 15.83
CA VAL A 40 -6.90 14.68 17.28
C VAL A 40 -5.86 13.59 17.56
N LYS A 41 -4.63 13.97 17.92
CA LYS A 41 -3.50 13.05 18.15
C LYS A 41 -3.85 11.89 19.09
N SER A 42 -4.58 12.13 20.16
CA SER A 42 -4.98 11.09 21.13
C SER A 42 -5.96 10.08 20.57
N SER A 43 -6.50 10.30 19.38
CA SER A 43 -7.41 9.38 18.69
C SER A 43 -6.71 8.41 17.73
N GLU A 44 -5.39 8.47 17.63
CA GLU A 44 -4.60 7.59 16.77
C GLU A 44 -4.94 6.10 16.99
N LYS A 45 -5.29 5.40 15.91
CA LYS A 45 -5.60 3.97 15.93
C LYS A 45 -4.96 3.25 14.74
N PRO A 46 -4.12 2.24 14.98
CA PRO A 46 -3.71 1.33 13.91
C PRO A 46 -4.92 0.47 13.48
N LEU A 47 -5.23 0.46 12.22
CA LEU A 47 -6.35 -0.30 11.66
C LEU A 47 -5.91 -1.63 11.09
N ALA A 48 -4.91 -1.60 10.22
CA ALA A 48 -4.40 -2.77 9.53
C ALA A 48 -2.99 -2.51 8.99
N THR A 49 -2.34 -3.59 8.55
CA THR A 49 -1.13 -3.50 7.74
C THR A 49 -1.36 -4.23 6.43
N VAL A 50 -0.79 -3.70 5.34
CA VAL A 50 -0.82 -4.29 4.01
C VAL A 50 0.60 -4.53 3.51
N ALA A 51 0.83 -5.72 2.97
CA ALA A 51 2.12 -6.08 2.37
C ALA A 51 2.12 -5.78 0.86
N VAL A 52 3.25 -5.41 0.32
CA VAL A 52 3.49 -5.45 -1.12
C VAL A 52 3.57 -6.91 -1.54
N GLY A 53 2.82 -7.26 -2.56
CA GLY A 53 2.84 -8.57 -3.19
C GLY A 53 3.56 -8.55 -4.53
N VAL A 54 3.76 -9.75 -5.06
CA VAL A 54 4.31 -10.01 -6.39
C VAL A 54 3.25 -10.72 -7.21
N ALA A 55 3.09 -10.31 -8.47
CA ALA A 55 2.25 -10.97 -9.45
C ALA A 55 3.02 -11.22 -10.75
N VAL A 56 2.61 -12.26 -11.46
CA VAL A 56 3.06 -12.62 -12.81
C VAL A 56 1.84 -12.76 -13.72
N LYS A 57 2.06 -12.78 -15.02
CA LYS A 57 0.97 -13.09 -15.97
C LYS A 57 0.38 -14.45 -15.67
N GLN A 58 -0.92 -14.59 -15.78
CA GLN A 58 -1.63 -15.85 -15.58
C GLN A 58 -1.00 -17.00 -16.38
N GLY A 59 -0.70 -18.09 -15.68
CA GLY A 59 -0.05 -19.27 -16.25
C GLY A 59 1.47 -19.16 -16.38
N ALA A 60 2.08 -18.02 -16.07
CA ALA A 60 3.54 -17.91 -16.04
C ALA A 60 4.14 -18.59 -14.80
N PRO A 61 5.38 -19.07 -14.85
CA PRO A 61 6.05 -19.64 -13.69
C PRO A 61 6.15 -18.63 -12.54
N LYS A 62 5.74 -19.06 -11.34
CA LYS A 62 5.84 -18.23 -10.13
C LYS A 62 7.29 -18.24 -9.63
N PRO A 63 7.94 -17.08 -9.49
CA PRO A 63 9.29 -16.99 -8.94
C PRO A 63 9.30 -17.29 -7.43
N ASP A 64 10.46 -17.74 -6.94
CA ASP A 64 10.71 -17.85 -5.51
C ASP A 64 10.90 -16.44 -4.90
N ILE A 65 10.11 -16.15 -3.87
CA ILE A 65 10.15 -14.89 -3.10
C ILE A 65 10.31 -15.15 -1.59
N SER A 66 10.76 -16.34 -1.20
CA SER A 66 10.81 -16.80 0.20
C SER A 66 11.83 -16.06 1.07
N SER A 67 12.83 -15.44 0.47
CA SER A 67 13.91 -14.73 1.17
C SER A 67 14.34 -13.47 0.41
N PRO A 68 15.05 -12.52 1.08
CA PRO A 68 15.65 -11.38 0.40
C PRO A 68 16.55 -11.76 -0.78
N GLU A 69 17.30 -12.83 -0.66
CA GLU A 69 18.20 -13.35 -1.71
C GLU A 69 17.40 -13.88 -2.90
N ALA A 70 16.32 -14.64 -2.64
CA ALA A 70 15.41 -15.10 -3.70
C ALA A 70 14.77 -13.93 -4.43
N VAL A 71 14.32 -12.90 -3.69
CA VAL A 71 13.76 -11.66 -4.24
C VAL A 71 14.78 -10.92 -5.11
N LYS A 72 16.04 -10.79 -4.67
CA LYS A 72 17.12 -10.22 -5.49
C LYS A 72 17.31 -11.00 -6.79
N LYS A 73 17.37 -12.33 -6.70
CA LYS A 73 17.51 -13.21 -7.86
C LYS A 73 16.36 -13.06 -8.84
N MET A 74 15.12 -13.00 -8.35
CA MET A 74 13.93 -12.74 -9.16
C MET A 74 14.09 -11.44 -9.95
N PHE A 75 14.43 -10.33 -9.30
CA PHE A 75 14.60 -9.04 -9.98
C PHE A 75 15.81 -9.00 -10.92
N ALA A 76 16.90 -9.71 -10.60
CA ALA A 76 18.06 -9.79 -11.47
C ALA A 76 17.71 -10.50 -12.80
N SER A 77 16.89 -11.55 -12.75
CA SER A 77 16.47 -12.34 -13.92
C SER A 77 15.31 -11.73 -14.70
N ALA A 78 14.44 -10.92 -14.07
CA ALA A 78 13.29 -10.30 -14.71
C ALA A 78 13.72 -9.34 -15.84
N LYS A 79 12.97 -9.35 -16.94
CA LYS A 79 13.17 -8.46 -18.10
C LYS A 79 12.49 -7.11 -17.89
N SER A 80 11.37 -7.08 -17.18
CA SER A 80 10.59 -5.88 -16.93
C SER A 80 9.79 -6.02 -15.62
N ILE A 81 9.67 -4.90 -14.89
CA ILE A 81 9.08 -4.83 -13.56
C ILE A 81 8.12 -3.65 -13.54
N SER A 82 6.83 -3.90 -13.27
CA SER A 82 5.84 -2.83 -13.12
C SER A 82 5.48 -2.62 -11.65
N TYR A 83 5.27 -1.36 -11.27
CA TYR A 83 4.81 -0.97 -9.95
C TYR A 83 4.23 0.45 -9.97
N PRO A 84 3.42 0.87 -8.97
CA PRO A 84 2.85 2.21 -8.91
C PRO A 84 3.93 3.28 -8.83
N ASP A 85 3.80 4.38 -9.58
CA ASP A 85 4.76 5.49 -9.56
C ASP A 85 4.79 6.16 -8.17
N PRO A 86 5.91 6.13 -7.43
CA PRO A 86 6.03 6.79 -6.14
C PRO A 86 5.90 8.32 -6.24
N LYS A 87 6.27 8.93 -7.36
CA LYS A 87 6.12 10.38 -7.60
C LYS A 87 4.66 10.81 -7.65
N GLY A 88 3.76 9.90 -8.02
CA GLY A 88 2.31 10.11 -7.96
C GLY A 88 1.71 9.99 -6.55
N GLY A 89 2.52 9.76 -5.52
CA GLY A 89 2.08 9.59 -4.13
C GLY A 89 1.53 8.19 -3.84
N ALA A 90 1.85 7.20 -4.66
CA ALA A 90 1.46 5.82 -4.44
C ALA A 90 2.33 5.18 -3.35
N ALA A 91 1.74 4.86 -2.19
CA ALA A 91 2.48 4.32 -1.05
C ALA A 91 3.12 2.95 -1.35
N ALA A 92 2.46 2.09 -2.14
CA ALA A 92 3.07 0.84 -2.60
C ALA A 92 4.34 1.10 -3.42
N GLY A 93 4.34 2.14 -4.28
CA GLY A 93 5.51 2.54 -5.04
C GLY A 93 6.67 3.00 -4.16
N VAL A 94 6.38 3.80 -3.14
CA VAL A 94 7.38 4.24 -2.14
C VAL A 94 7.99 3.03 -1.44
N THR A 95 7.17 2.09 -0.97
CA THR A 95 7.63 0.85 -0.31
C THR A 95 8.52 0.01 -1.24
N VAL A 96 8.19 -0.06 -2.54
CA VAL A 96 9.00 -0.79 -3.53
C VAL A 96 10.35 -0.10 -3.75
N ASP A 97 10.39 1.22 -3.89
CA ASP A 97 11.65 1.96 -4.03
C ASP A 97 12.55 1.81 -2.78
N GLU A 98 11.95 1.87 -1.59
CA GLU A 98 12.67 1.61 -0.33
C GLU A 98 13.24 0.19 -0.27
N MET A 99 12.47 -0.80 -0.73
CA MET A 99 12.93 -2.18 -0.83
C MET A 99 14.12 -2.30 -1.78
N PHE A 100 14.09 -1.72 -2.97
CA PHE A 100 15.21 -1.76 -3.90
C PHE A 100 16.49 -1.17 -3.30
N LYS A 101 16.36 -0.03 -2.58
CA LYS A 101 17.47 0.59 -1.85
C LYS A 101 17.99 -0.32 -0.74
N LYS A 102 17.11 -0.84 0.09
CA LYS A 102 17.45 -1.76 1.20
C LYS A 102 18.15 -3.02 0.71
N LEU A 103 17.72 -3.56 -0.42
CA LEU A 103 18.34 -4.74 -1.04
C LEU A 103 19.63 -4.42 -1.80
N GLY A 104 19.96 -3.14 -2.02
CA GLY A 104 21.15 -2.71 -2.76
C GLY A 104 21.10 -3.03 -4.25
N ILE A 105 19.90 -3.04 -4.85
CA ILE A 105 19.70 -3.39 -6.27
C ILE A 105 19.05 -2.27 -7.09
N ALA A 106 18.84 -1.08 -6.52
CA ALA A 106 18.13 0.02 -7.18
C ALA A 106 18.70 0.32 -8.58
N ASP A 107 20.02 0.49 -8.70
CA ASP A 107 20.68 0.79 -9.99
C ASP A 107 20.59 -0.38 -10.98
N GLN A 108 20.58 -1.62 -10.48
CA GLN A 108 20.53 -2.82 -11.32
C GLN A 108 19.17 -3.02 -11.98
N VAL A 109 18.11 -2.56 -11.32
CA VAL A 109 16.74 -2.73 -11.82
C VAL A 109 16.21 -1.52 -12.59
N GLU A 110 16.82 -0.34 -12.46
CA GLU A 110 16.28 0.92 -12.98
C GLU A 110 15.88 0.84 -14.46
N SER A 111 16.72 0.25 -15.32
CA SER A 111 16.44 0.10 -16.75
C SER A 111 15.26 -0.83 -17.08
N LYS A 112 14.80 -1.63 -16.10
CA LYS A 112 13.70 -2.61 -16.23
C LYS A 112 12.38 -2.06 -15.68
N LEU A 113 12.41 -0.91 -14.98
CA LEU A 113 11.26 -0.40 -14.25
C LEU A 113 10.23 0.25 -15.17
N LYS A 114 8.99 -0.11 -14.98
CA LYS A 114 7.80 0.47 -15.60
C LYS A 114 6.89 1.03 -14.52
N ARG A 115 6.96 2.35 -14.35
CA ARG A 115 6.16 3.06 -13.35
C ARG A 115 4.76 3.28 -13.89
N ALA A 116 3.76 2.79 -13.18
CA ALA A 116 2.36 2.80 -13.60
C ALA A 116 1.54 3.81 -12.78
N GLN A 117 0.41 4.22 -13.34
CA GLN A 117 -0.57 5.02 -12.61
C GLN A 117 -1.36 4.13 -11.65
N GLY A 118 -0.89 4.01 -10.40
CA GLY A 118 -1.52 3.20 -9.35
C GLY A 118 -1.31 1.70 -9.49
N GLY A 119 -1.79 0.94 -8.49
CA GLY A 119 -1.67 -0.52 -8.45
C GLY A 119 -2.38 -1.22 -9.59
N ALA A 120 -3.61 -0.81 -9.92
CA ALA A 120 -4.36 -1.37 -11.03
C ALA A 120 -3.62 -1.20 -12.37
N GLY A 121 -2.98 -0.04 -12.61
CA GLY A 121 -2.17 0.18 -13.80
C GLY A 121 -0.97 -0.76 -13.88
N ALA A 122 -0.29 -1.00 -12.76
CA ALA A 122 0.82 -1.94 -12.69
C ALA A 122 0.37 -3.39 -13.00
N MET A 123 -0.78 -3.80 -12.46
CA MET A 123 -1.33 -5.15 -12.70
C MET A 123 -1.80 -5.32 -14.15
N LYS A 124 -2.37 -4.31 -14.78
CA LYS A 124 -2.72 -4.33 -16.22
C LYS A 124 -1.51 -4.56 -17.11
N MET A 125 -0.35 -3.97 -16.80
CA MET A 125 0.89 -4.21 -17.54
C MET A 125 1.33 -5.68 -17.43
N VAL A 126 1.10 -6.33 -16.29
CA VAL A 126 1.39 -7.76 -16.11
C VAL A 126 0.40 -8.61 -16.90
N ALA A 127 -0.89 -8.36 -16.79
CA ALA A 127 -1.93 -9.10 -17.48
C ALA A 127 -1.75 -9.06 -19.03
N SER A 128 -1.39 -7.89 -19.57
CA SER A 128 -1.09 -7.73 -21.00
C SER A 128 0.23 -8.37 -21.44
N GLY A 129 1.13 -8.68 -20.50
CA GLY A 129 2.49 -9.15 -20.78
C GLY A 129 3.49 -8.04 -21.11
N GLU A 130 3.10 -6.79 -20.89
CA GLU A 130 4.00 -5.63 -21.00
C GLU A 130 5.07 -5.66 -19.89
N ALA A 131 4.72 -6.14 -18.70
CA ALA A 131 5.65 -6.39 -17.61
C ALA A 131 5.66 -7.87 -17.23
N GLU A 132 6.86 -8.39 -16.93
CA GLU A 132 7.03 -9.78 -16.49
C GLU A 132 6.67 -9.96 -15.01
N ILE A 133 7.11 -9.00 -14.18
CA ILE A 133 6.83 -8.96 -12.74
C ILE A 133 6.04 -7.70 -12.43
N GLY A 134 4.99 -7.84 -11.62
CA GLY A 134 4.23 -6.71 -11.10
C GLY A 134 4.24 -6.68 -9.59
N MET A 135 4.27 -5.48 -9.02
CA MET A 135 4.18 -5.25 -7.59
C MET A 135 3.18 -4.16 -7.27
N THR A 136 2.39 -4.39 -6.26
CA THR A 136 1.55 -3.41 -5.56
C THR A 136 1.12 -3.99 -4.22
N PHE A 137 0.28 -3.31 -3.46
CA PHE A 137 -0.31 -3.91 -2.28
C PHE A 137 -1.19 -5.12 -2.63
N LEU A 138 -1.14 -6.17 -1.83
CA LEU A 138 -1.95 -7.38 -2.05
C LEU A 138 -3.43 -7.08 -2.21
N SER A 139 -3.95 -6.09 -1.48
CA SER A 139 -5.34 -5.64 -1.57
C SER A 139 -5.72 -4.98 -2.91
N GLU A 140 -4.77 -4.75 -3.79
CA GLU A 140 -4.96 -4.13 -5.10
C GLU A 140 -4.71 -5.12 -6.26
N MET A 141 -4.45 -6.40 -5.95
CA MET A 141 -4.12 -7.44 -6.95
C MET A 141 -5.35 -8.21 -7.43
N GLU A 142 -6.36 -7.48 -7.93
CA GLU A 142 -7.63 -8.07 -8.39
C GLU A 142 -7.78 -8.08 -9.92
N GLU A 143 -6.73 -7.69 -10.68
CA GLU A 143 -6.78 -7.62 -12.14
C GLU A 143 -6.92 -9.03 -12.75
N PRO A 144 -7.89 -9.27 -13.65
CA PRO A 144 -7.96 -10.51 -14.40
C PRO A 144 -6.71 -10.73 -15.27
N GLY A 145 -6.27 -11.98 -15.41
CA GLY A 145 -5.11 -12.32 -16.24
C GLY A 145 -3.76 -12.26 -15.53
N ILE A 146 -3.77 -12.13 -14.21
CA ILE A 146 -2.57 -12.28 -13.37
C ILE A 146 -2.68 -13.48 -12.42
N ASP A 147 -1.55 -14.03 -12.04
CA ASP A 147 -1.40 -14.96 -10.93
C ASP A 147 -0.62 -14.26 -9.80
N VAL A 148 -1.24 -14.13 -8.64
CA VAL A 148 -0.59 -13.62 -7.44
C VAL A 148 0.39 -14.69 -6.94
N VAL A 149 1.66 -14.31 -6.80
CA VAL A 149 2.70 -15.16 -6.22
C VAL A 149 2.59 -15.18 -4.70
N GLY A 150 2.41 -14.02 -4.11
CA GLY A 150 2.27 -13.84 -2.67
C GLY A 150 2.89 -12.55 -2.16
N PRO A 151 2.89 -12.34 -0.83
CA PRO A 151 3.53 -11.19 -0.21
C PRO A 151 5.05 -11.30 -0.25
N LEU A 152 5.71 -10.16 -0.44
CA LEU A 152 7.15 -10.07 -0.19
C LEU A 152 7.48 -10.38 1.28
N PRO A 153 8.60 -11.05 1.57
CA PRO A 153 9.00 -11.32 2.95
C PRO A 153 9.26 -10.00 3.69
N LYS A 154 8.87 -9.93 4.97
CA LYS A 154 9.04 -8.72 5.81
C LYS A 154 10.50 -8.27 5.92
N SER A 155 11.44 -9.19 5.78
CA SER A 155 12.89 -8.90 5.73
C SER A 155 13.29 -8.12 4.47
N ALA A 156 12.57 -8.25 3.36
CA ALA A 156 12.79 -7.49 2.14
C ALA A 156 11.99 -6.18 2.13
N ALA A 157 10.67 -6.26 2.35
CA ALA A 157 9.77 -5.10 2.34
C ALA A 157 8.95 -5.04 3.63
N THR A 158 8.96 -3.90 4.30
CA THR A 158 8.15 -3.70 5.51
C THR A 158 6.69 -3.46 5.11
N PRO A 159 5.72 -4.21 5.67
CA PRO A 159 4.30 -3.94 5.44
C PRO A 159 3.93 -2.51 5.86
N THR A 160 3.09 -1.87 5.07
CA THR A 160 2.64 -0.51 5.33
C THR A 160 1.46 -0.51 6.29
N SER A 161 1.50 0.34 7.31
CA SER A 161 0.42 0.51 8.27
C SER A 161 -0.64 1.47 7.73
N LEU A 162 -1.91 1.17 8.02
CA LEU A 162 -3.04 2.08 7.87
C LEU A 162 -3.40 2.59 9.26
N VAL A 163 -3.33 3.88 9.45
CA VAL A 163 -3.58 4.54 10.74
C VAL A 163 -4.68 5.57 10.56
N ALA A 164 -5.67 5.55 11.44
CA ALA A 164 -6.78 6.48 11.41
C ALA A 164 -6.78 7.41 12.61
N PHE A 165 -7.37 8.57 12.39
CA PHE A 165 -7.57 9.62 13.39
C PHE A 165 -9.02 10.12 13.35
N VAL A 166 -9.46 10.74 14.43
CA VAL A 166 -10.59 11.66 14.40
C VAL A 166 -10.07 13.01 13.92
N SER A 167 -10.74 13.60 12.93
CA SER A 167 -10.39 14.95 12.47
C SER A 167 -10.71 16.00 13.56
N ALA A 168 -9.85 17.01 13.69
CA ALA A 168 -10.15 18.18 14.53
C ALA A 168 -11.35 19.01 13.99
N HIS A 169 -11.70 18.80 12.71
CA HIS A 169 -12.80 19.46 12.02
C HIS A 169 -14.02 18.54 11.79
N ALA A 170 -14.10 17.42 12.52
CA ALA A 170 -15.21 16.46 12.36
C ALA A 170 -16.55 17.12 12.64
N LYS A 171 -17.47 17.03 11.67
CA LYS A 171 -18.83 17.57 11.78
C LYS A 171 -19.68 16.82 12.82
N ASN A 172 -19.38 15.54 13.01
CA ASN A 172 -20.00 14.68 14.01
C ASN A 172 -18.89 13.90 14.75
N THR A 173 -18.38 14.50 15.80
CA THR A 173 -17.27 13.92 16.59
C THR A 173 -17.64 12.57 17.22
N ASP A 174 -18.85 12.40 17.72
CA ASP A 174 -19.29 11.15 18.33
C ASP A 174 -19.44 10.04 17.28
N GLY A 175 -20.00 10.37 16.12
CA GLY A 175 -20.05 9.47 14.98
C GLY A 175 -18.67 9.09 14.45
N ALA A 176 -17.73 10.06 14.40
CA ALA A 176 -16.34 9.80 14.01
C ALA A 176 -15.64 8.85 15.00
N LYS A 177 -15.80 9.06 16.30
CA LYS A 177 -15.26 8.17 17.34
C LYS A 177 -15.87 6.77 17.26
N ALA A 178 -17.18 6.67 17.05
CA ALA A 178 -17.88 5.39 16.90
C ALA A 178 -17.35 4.61 15.68
N LEU A 179 -17.20 5.30 14.54
CA LEU A 179 -16.63 4.69 13.34
C LEU A 179 -15.19 4.23 13.56
N LEU A 180 -14.35 5.07 14.15
CA LEU A 180 -12.96 4.74 14.44
C LEU A 180 -12.84 3.53 15.38
N ASN A 181 -13.66 3.46 16.42
CA ASN A 181 -13.70 2.33 17.32
C ASN A 181 -14.13 1.04 16.59
N TYR A 182 -15.14 1.11 15.73
CA TYR A 182 -15.54 -0.03 14.90
C TYR A 182 -14.42 -0.48 13.96
N LEU A 183 -13.79 0.44 13.24
CA LEU A 183 -12.71 0.11 12.30
C LEU A 183 -11.48 -0.50 12.99
N SER A 184 -11.24 -0.18 14.26
CA SER A 184 -10.14 -0.76 15.06
C SER A 184 -10.57 -1.97 15.91
N SER A 185 -11.80 -2.44 15.76
CA SER A 185 -12.36 -3.53 16.56
C SER A 185 -12.07 -4.93 15.96
N PRO A 186 -12.19 -5.99 16.76
CA PRO A 186 -12.11 -7.35 16.26
C PRO A 186 -13.15 -7.68 15.19
N GLU A 187 -14.32 -7.05 15.22
CA GLU A 187 -15.39 -7.25 14.24
C GLU A 187 -14.97 -6.81 12.84
N ALA A 188 -14.17 -5.74 12.73
CA ALA A 188 -13.63 -5.29 11.45
C ALA A 188 -12.49 -6.20 10.92
N ALA A 189 -11.91 -7.04 11.76
CA ALA A 189 -10.75 -7.87 11.40
C ALA A 189 -11.03 -8.83 10.24
N ALA A 190 -12.26 -9.35 10.14
CA ALA A 190 -12.65 -10.24 9.04
C ALA A 190 -12.62 -9.51 7.68
N ALA A 191 -13.09 -8.25 7.65
CA ALA A 191 -13.05 -7.43 6.45
C ALA A 191 -11.61 -7.12 6.01
N TYR A 192 -10.71 -6.81 6.95
CA TYR A 192 -9.29 -6.61 6.61
C TYR A 192 -8.66 -7.89 6.03
N LYS A 193 -8.90 -9.04 6.65
CA LYS A 193 -8.37 -10.33 6.17
C LYS A 193 -8.89 -10.69 4.78
N SER A 194 -10.17 -10.43 4.48
CA SER A 194 -10.73 -10.69 3.14
C SER A 194 -10.08 -9.84 2.06
N GLN A 195 -9.47 -8.72 2.42
CA GLN A 195 -8.70 -7.83 1.54
C GLN A 195 -7.18 -8.06 1.65
N HIS A 196 -6.74 -9.24 2.09
CA HIS A 196 -5.33 -9.58 2.27
C HIS A 196 -4.54 -8.63 3.17
N MET A 197 -5.23 -7.98 4.12
CA MET A 197 -4.62 -7.12 5.13
C MET A 197 -4.55 -7.85 6.47
N MET A 198 -3.56 -7.51 7.28
CA MET A 198 -3.50 -7.97 8.66
C MET A 198 -4.10 -6.90 9.57
N PRO A 199 -5.09 -7.24 10.42
CA PRO A 199 -5.66 -6.30 11.39
C PRO A 199 -4.58 -5.67 12.27
N GLY A 200 -4.72 -4.38 12.59
CA GLY A 200 -3.90 -3.68 13.58
C GLY A 200 -4.02 -4.33 14.96
N ARG A 201 -2.97 -4.22 15.74
CA ARG A 201 -2.94 -4.67 17.14
C ARG A 201 -2.98 -3.48 18.08
#